data_53b181b46bfb788b562713c587f7c1df
#
_entry.id   53b181b46bfb788b562713c587f7c1df
#
_cell.length_a   1.000
_cell.length_b   1.000
_cell.length_c   1.000
_cell.angle_alpha   90.00
_cell.angle_beta   90.00
_cell.angle_gamma   90.00
#
_symmetry.space_group_name_H-M   'P 1'
#
loop_
_entity.id
_entity.type
_entity.pdbx_description
1 polymer ?
#
loop_
_entity_poly.entity_id
_entity_poly.type
_entity_poly.pdbx_seq_one_letter_code
_entity_poly.pdbx_strand_id
1 'polypeptide(L)'
;MSLIHTCYRILDIDRSVEFYTALGFEEKRRAPIRDEAINVFMGLPEDGDEPRLELTHNFDQSEPYELGTGYGHIAITTAVLDDTLGELAQKGIEPEKPPYLVGKTRLCFVRDPDGYRVELIDRG
;
A
#
# COMPACT_ATOMS: atom_id res chain seq x y z
N MET A 1 -2.54 -18.33 16.72
CA MET A 1 -1.87 -17.10 16.22
C MET A 1 -2.32 -16.80 14.79
N SER A 2 -2.41 -15.54 14.43
CA SER A 2 -2.70 -15.10 13.07
C SER A 2 -1.93 -13.82 12.78
N LEU A 3 -1.61 -13.58 11.52
CA LEU A 3 -1.01 -12.32 11.10
C LEU A 3 -2.10 -11.26 11.03
N ILE A 4 -2.01 -10.21 11.84
CA ILE A 4 -3.08 -9.22 11.93
C ILE A 4 -2.87 -8.06 10.94
N HIS A 5 -1.68 -7.46 10.93
CA HIS A 5 -1.37 -6.39 9.97
C HIS A 5 0.13 -6.21 9.80
N THR A 6 0.50 -5.49 8.73
CA THR A 6 1.83 -4.90 8.58
C THR A 6 1.72 -3.40 8.77
N CYS A 7 2.81 -2.75 9.20
CA CYS A 7 2.81 -1.32 9.49
C CYS A 7 3.84 -0.60 8.62
N TYR A 8 3.43 0.52 8.01
CA TYR A 8 4.30 1.45 7.33
C TYR A 8 4.29 2.80 8.02
N ARG A 9 5.45 3.41 8.17
CA ARG A 9 5.56 4.79 8.62
C ARG A 9 5.50 5.71 7.43
N ILE A 10 4.58 6.69 7.49
CA ILE A 10 4.26 7.58 6.38
C ILE A 10 4.46 9.04 6.78
N LEU A 11 4.74 9.90 5.81
CA LEU A 11 4.89 11.34 6.06
C LEU A 11 3.58 12.11 5.95
N ASP A 12 2.72 11.74 5.01
CA ASP A 12 1.51 12.49 4.68
C ASP A 12 0.33 11.54 4.60
N ILE A 13 -0.60 11.69 5.54
CA ILE A 13 -1.77 10.80 5.63
C ILE A 13 -2.61 10.88 4.34
N ASP A 14 -2.92 12.09 3.89
CA ASP A 14 -3.83 12.25 2.74
C ASP A 14 -3.26 11.62 1.46
N ARG A 15 -1.97 11.81 1.22
CA ARG A 15 -1.31 11.21 0.04
C ARG A 15 -1.28 9.70 0.12
N SER A 16 -0.99 9.14 1.29
CA SER A 16 -0.93 7.69 1.45
C SER A 16 -2.32 7.06 1.37
N VAL A 17 -3.32 7.67 2.00
CA VAL A 17 -4.70 7.19 1.93
C VAL A 17 -5.21 7.24 0.48
N GLU A 18 -4.91 8.31 -0.24
CA GLU A 18 -5.29 8.42 -1.66
C GLU A 18 -4.66 7.31 -2.50
N PHE A 19 -3.37 7.04 -2.29
CA PHE A 19 -2.67 5.98 -3.01
C PHE A 19 -3.29 4.61 -2.74
N TYR A 20 -3.45 4.25 -1.47
CA TYR A 20 -3.98 2.92 -1.13
C TYR A 20 -5.46 2.78 -1.49
N THR A 21 -6.23 3.86 -1.44
CA THR A 21 -7.61 3.87 -1.93
C THR A 21 -7.64 3.58 -3.44
N ALA A 22 -6.69 4.12 -4.19
CA ALA A 22 -6.58 3.83 -5.62
C ALA A 22 -6.31 2.35 -5.90
N LEU A 23 -5.62 1.65 -4.98
CA LEU A 23 -5.38 0.21 -5.08
C LEU A 23 -6.57 -0.64 -4.63
N GLY A 24 -7.64 -0.03 -4.12
CA GLY A 24 -8.83 -0.76 -3.67
C GLY A 24 -8.97 -0.89 -2.16
N PHE A 25 -8.03 -0.32 -1.40
CA PHE A 25 -8.17 -0.29 0.06
C PHE A 25 -9.23 0.73 0.49
N GLU A 26 -9.83 0.46 1.63
CA GLU A 26 -10.74 1.40 2.30
C GLU A 26 -10.14 1.80 3.63
N GLU A 27 -10.26 3.09 3.99
CA GLU A 27 -9.89 3.54 5.33
C GLU A 27 -10.95 3.05 6.31
N LYS A 28 -10.55 2.20 7.27
CA LYS A 28 -11.47 1.60 8.23
C LYS A 28 -11.61 2.40 9.51
N ARG A 29 -10.50 2.93 10.04
CA ARG A 29 -10.50 3.71 11.28
C ARG A 29 -9.18 4.42 11.47
N ARG A 30 -9.17 5.38 12.38
CA ARG A 30 -7.95 6.06 12.83
C ARG A 30 -7.86 5.93 14.36
N ALA A 31 -6.64 5.79 14.84
CA ALA A 31 -6.38 5.66 16.27
C ALA A 31 -5.20 6.55 16.68
N PRO A 32 -5.45 7.62 17.42
CA PRO A 32 -4.37 8.46 17.95
C PRO A 32 -3.52 7.67 18.95
N ILE A 33 -2.22 7.92 18.92
CA ILE A 33 -1.27 7.38 19.89
C ILE A 33 -0.75 8.55 20.70
N ARG A 34 -1.41 8.86 21.82
CA ARG A 34 -1.10 10.03 22.65
C ARG A 34 -0.98 11.28 21.78
N ASP A 35 0.01 12.14 22.09
CA ASP A 35 0.28 13.35 21.31
C ASP A 35 1.38 13.12 20.27
N GLU A 36 1.74 11.87 20.00
CA GLU A 36 2.94 11.54 19.25
C GLU A 36 2.66 11.14 17.80
N ALA A 37 1.54 10.45 17.57
CA ALA A 37 1.27 9.84 16.26
C ALA A 37 -0.20 9.55 16.08
N ILE A 38 -0.55 9.18 14.86
CA ILE A 38 -1.86 8.64 14.54
C ILE A 38 -1.70 7.45 13.60
N ASN A 39 -2.43 6.38 13.88
CA ASN A 39 -2.51 5.22 13.01
C ASN A 39 -3.75 5.31 12.14
N VAL A 40 -3.59 5.04 10.86
CA VAL A 40 -4.68 4.93 9.90
C VAL A 40 -4.73 3.48 9.43
N PHE A 41 -5.86 2.82 9.63
CA PHE A 41 -6.01 1.41 9.28
C PHE A 41 -6.74 1.28 7.94
N MET A 42 -6.10 0.62 6.98
CA MET A 42 -6.60 0.40 5.64
C MET A 42 -6.86 -1.07 5.42
N GLY A 43 -7.97 -1.42 4.80
CA GLY A 43 -8.32 -2.81 4.51
C GLY A 43 -8.89 -2.99 3.12
N LEU A 44 -8.61 -4.14 2.52
CA LEU A 44 -9.27 -4.56 1.29
C LEU A 44 -10.62 -5.20 1.64
N PRO A 45 -11.59 -5.22 0.72
CA PRO A 45 -12.88 -5.85 0.99
C PRO A 45 -12.78 -7.29 1.49
N GLU A 46 -11.82 -8.05 0.96
CA GLU A 46 -11.61 -9.45 1.34
C GLU A 46 -11.01 -9.63 2.73
N ASP A 47 -10.52 -8.56 3.35
CA ASP A 47 -9.95 -8.63 4.71
C ASP A 47 -11.04 -8.67 5.78
N GLY A 48 -12.28 -8.39 5.43
CA GLY A 48 -13.38 -8.33 6.38
C GLY A 48 -13.22 -7.18 7.36
N ASP A 49 -13.41 -7.46 8.64
CA ASP A 49 -13.35 -6.44 9.69
C ASP A 49 -11.93 -6.18 10.22
N GLU A 50 -10.93 -6.95 9.74
CA GLU A 50 -9.54 -6.80 10.17
C GLU A 50 -8.72 -6.11 9.09
N PRO A 51 -8.51 -4.78 9.17
CA PRO A 51 -7.65 -4.11 8.22
C PRO A 51 -6.21 -4.59 8.38
N ARG A 52 -5.58 -4.98 7.26
CA ARG A 52 -4.26 -5.61 7.31
C ARG A 52 -3.12 -4.65 7.07
N LEU A 53 -3.42 -3.39 6.80
CA LEU A 53 -2.40 -2.36 6.60
C LEU A 53 -2.59 -1.24 7.61
N GLU A 54 -1.56 -0.99 8.40
CA GLU A 54 -1.52 0.11 9.35
C GLU A 54 -0.54 1.15 8.85
N LEU A 55 -1.01 2.39 8.71
CA LEU A 55 -0.18 3.52 8.31
C LEU A 55 0.03 4.42 9.51
N THR A 56 1.27 4.58 9.95
CA THR A 56 1.58 5.38 11.13
C THR A 56 2.21 6.71 10.72
N HIS A 57 1.55 7.80 11.11
CA HIS A 57 2.06 9.14 10.92
C HIS A 57 2.56 9.68 12.25
N ASN A 58 3.88 9.88 12.39
CA ASN A 58 4.50 10.46 13.56
C ASN A 58 4.57 11.97 13.38
N PHE A 59 4.03 12.74 14.33
CA PHE A 59 3.86 14.19 14.17
C PHE A 59 5.16 14.97 14.08
N ASP A 60 6.23 14.45 14.68
CA ASP A 60 7.53 15.11 14.69
C ASP A 60 8.45 14.74 13.52
N GLN A 61 8.00 13.83 12.64
CA GLN A 61 8.79 13.41 11.49
C GLN A 61 8.49 14.31 10.29
N SER A 62 9.52 14.97 9.76
CA SER A 62 9.40 15.83 8.59
C SER A 62 10.23 15.38 7.40
N GLU A 63 11.26 14.58 7.65
CA GLU A 63 12.14 14.07 6.61
C GLU A 63 11.73 12.68 6.14
N PRO A 64 12.00 12.31 4.88
CA PRO A 64 11.69 10.97 4.39
C PRO A 64 12.33 9.89 5.25
N TYR A 65 11.62 8.79 5.43
CA TYR A 65 12.16 7.63 6.14
C TYR A 65 13.18 6.91 5.26
N GLU A 66 14.22 6.37 5.91
CA GLU A 66 15.15 5.48 5.23
C GLU A 66 14.54 4.09 5.21
N LEU A 67 14.21 3.58 4.03
CA LEU A 67 13.58 2.27 3.89
C LEU A 67 14.59 1.13 3.96
N GLY A 68 15.86 1.40 3.63
CA GLY A 68 16.92 0.40 3.67
C GLY A 68 16.79 -0.64 2.57
N THR A 69 17.55 -1.72 2.71
CA THR A 69 17.61 -2.79 1.72
C THR A 69 17.08 -4.13 2.23
N GLY A 70 16.63 -4.17 3.48
CA GLY A 70 16.20 -5.43 4.12
C GLY A 70 14.73 -5.76 3.93
N TYR A 71 13.86 -4.74 3.86
CA TYR A 71 12.45 -4.98 3.66
C TYR A 71 12.14 -5.13 2.17
N GLY A 72 11.28 -6.08 1.84
CA GLY A 72 10.84 -6.28 0.46
C GLY A 72 9.59 -5.47 0.12
N HIS A 73 8.44 -6.12 0.18
CA HIS A 73 7.19 -5.53 -0.28
C HIS A 73 5.99 -6.27 0.30
N ILE A 74 4.81 -5.68 0.15
CA ILE A 74 3.55 -6.41 0.28
C ILE A 74 3.04 -6.74 -1.12
N ALA A 75 2.20 -7.75 -1.21
CA ALA A 75 1.62 -8.17 -2.49
C ALA A 75 0.10 -8.20 -2.39
N ILE A 76 -0.57 -7.71 -3.42
CA ILE A 76 -2.02 -7.80 -3.55
C ILE A 76 -2.37 -8.38 -4.91
N THR A 77 -3.52 -9.04 -4.97
CA THR A 77 -3.99 -9.61 -6.23
C THR A 77 -4.93 -8.66 -6.94
N THR A 78 -4.95 -8.73 -8.25
CA THR A 78 -5.92 -8.04 -9.07
C THR A 78 -6.50 -9.02 -10.10
N ALA A 79 -7.76 -8.84 -10.47
CA ALA A 79 -8.41 -9.74 -11.41
C ALA A 79 -7.82 -9.60 -12.82
N VAL A 80 -7.67 -8.37 -13.30
CA VAL A 80 -7.09 -8.08 -14.62
C VAL A 80 -6.06 -6.96 -14.44
N LEU A 81 -4.79 -7.31 -14.51
CA LEU A 81 -3.69 -6.38 -14.23
C LEU A 81 -3.72 -5.15 -15.15
N ASP A 82 -3.97 -5.35 -16.45
CA ASP A 82 -3.98 -4.23 -17.39
C ASP A 82 -5.09 -3.21 -17.07
N ASP A 83 -6.25 -3.67 -16.64
CA ASP A 83 -7.35 -2.78 -16.26
C ASP A 83 -6.97 -1.97 -15.02
N THR A 84 -6.38 -2.64 -14.03
CA THR A 84 -5.92 -1.98 -12.81
C THR A 84 -4.87 -0.91 -13.12
N LEU A 85 -3.89 -1.25 -13.97
CA LEU A 85 -2.85 -0.30 -14.36
C LEU A 85 -3.42 0.88 -15.15
N GLY A 86 -4.43 0.64 -15.98
CA GLY A 86 -5.13 1.72 -16.68
C GLY A 86 -5.81 2.70 -15.73
N GLU A 87 -6.47 2.19 -14.70
CA GLU A 87 -7.12 3.01 -13.67
C GLU A 87 -6.09 3.79 -12.85
N LEU A 88 -4.99 3.13 -12.47
CA LEU A 88 -3.91 3.77 -11.71
C LEU A 88 -3.23 4.88 -12.51
N ALA A 89 -3.02 4.67 -13.81
CA ALA A 89 -2.41 5.65 -14.69
C ALA A 89 -3.23 6.95 -14.73
N GLN A 90 -4.56 6.85 -14.70
CA GLN A 90 -5.44 8.03 -14.68
C GLN A 90 -5.25 8.85 -13.39
N LYS A 91 -4.73 8.23 -12.35
CA LYS A 91 -4.46 8.88 -11.06
C LYS A 91 -2.98 9.25 -10.90
N GLY A 92 -2.20 9.13 -11.97
CA GLY A 92 -0.77 9.47 -11.96
C GLY A 92 0.12 8.42 -11.35
N ILE A 93 -0.37 7.19 -11.15
CA ILE A 93 0.40 6.09 -10.58
C ILE A 93 0.86 5.17 -11.71
N GLU A 94 2.19 5.06 -11.88
CA GLU A 94 2.79 4.22 -12.91
C GLU A 94 3.63 3.12 -12.26
N PRO A 95 3.69 1.92 -12.86
CA PRO A 95 4.56 0.87 -12.34
C PRO A 95 6.03 1.22 -12.53
N GLU A 96 6.90 0.62 -11.71
CA GLU A 96 8.36 0.80 -11.81
C GLU A 96 8.86 0.42 -13.21
N LYS A 97 8.29 -0.62 -13.77
CA LYS A 97 8.53 -1.09 -15.13
C LYS A 97 7.30 -1.86 -15.61
N PRO A 98 7.17 -2.09 -16.92
CA PRO A 98 6.02 -2.82 -17.44
C PRO A 98 5.85 -4.20 -16.81
N PRO A 99 4.61 -4.74 -16.76
CA PRO A 99 4.38 -6.07 -16.23
C PRO A 99 5.25 -7.14 -16.89
N TYR A 100 5.64 -8.14 -16.11
CA TYR A 100 6.49 -9.23 -16.57
C TYR A 100 6.05 -10.54 -15.93
N LEU A 101 6.56 -11.64 -16.45
CA LEU A 101 6.24 -12.98 -15.97
C LEU A 101 7.32 -13.47 -15.02
N VAL A 102 6.87 -14.07 -13.91
CA VAL A 102 7.71 -14.91 -13.04
C VAL A 102 7.04 -16.29 -13.06
N GLY A 103 7.64 -17.23 -13.77
CA GLY A 103 6.95 -18.48 -14.11
C GLY A 103 5.72 -18.18 -14.96
N LYS A 104 4.55 -18.56 -14.49
CA LYS A 104 3.28 -18.29 -15.18
C LYS A 104 2.54 -17.08 -14.60
N THR A 105 3.09 -16.46 -13.57
CA THR A 105 2.45 -15.34 -12.87
C THR A 105 2.89 -14.03 -13.49
N ARG A 106 1.92 -13.23 -13.91
CA ARG A 106 2.17 -11.90 -14.45
C ARG A 106 2.02 -10.88 -13.34
N LEU A 107 3.01 -10.01 -13.18
CA LEU A 107 3.03 -9.05 -12.08
C LEU A 107 3.78 -7.77 -12.44
N CYS A 108 3.64 -6.77 -11.59
CA CYS A 108 4.47 -5.57 -11.60
C CYS A 108 4.49 -4.95 -10.21
N PHE A 109 5.33 -3.93 -10.03
CA PHE A 109 5.44 -3.20 -8.76
C PHE A 109 5.09 -1.74 -8.97
N VAL A 110 4.36 -1.18 -8.01
CA VAL A 110 4.16 0.27 -7.87
C VAL A 110 4.78 0.72 -6.56
N ARG A 111 5.10 2.02 -6.46
CA ARG A 111 5.64 2.59 -5.22
C ARG A 111 4.64 3.56 -4.64
N ASP A 112 4.46 3.47 -3.31
CA ASP A 112 3.60 4.42 -2.62
C ASP A 112 4.31 5.77 -2.45
N PRO A 113 3.64 6.81 -1.90
CA PRO A 113 4.25 8.14 -1.76
C PRO A 113 5.53 8.18 -0.94
N ASP A 114 5.75 7.22 -0.05
CA ASP A 114 6.95 7.13 0.77
C ASP A 114 8.01 6.20 0.17
N GLY A 115 7.72 5.57 -0.95
CA GLY A 115 8.64 4.68 -1.65
C GLY A 115 8.46 3.20 -1.33
N TYR A 116 7.49 2.82 -0.51
CA TYR A 116 7.23 1.41 -0.23
C TYR A 116 6.69 0.73 -1.48
N ARG A 117 7.24 -0.45 -1.79
CA ARG A 117 6.84 -1.20 -2.97
C ARG A 117 5.62 -2.05 -2.70
N VAL A 118 4.71 -2.07 -3.66
CA VAL A 118 3.53 -2.94 -3.64
C VAL A 118 3.54 -3.77 -4.91
N GLU A 119 3.52 -5.10 -4.76
CA GLU A 119 3.44 -6.02 -5.88
C GLU A 119 1.98 -6.22 -6.26
N LEU A 120 1.68 -6.06 -7.55
CA LEU A 120 0.35 -6.33 -8.12
C LEU A 120 0.43 -7.62 -8.90
N ILE A 121 -0.34 -8.62 -8.48
CA ILE A 121 -0.29 -9.97 -9.06
C ILE A 121 -1.59 -10.26 -9.79
N ASP A 122 -1.48 -10.60 -11.06
CA ASP A 122 -2.62 -10.97 -11.89
C ASP A 122 -3.07 -12.39 -11.52
N ARG A 123 -4.30 -12.50 -11.07
CA ARG A 123 -4.93 -13.79 -10.74
C ARG A 123 -6.07 -14.11 -11.69
N GLY A 124 -6.31 -13.22 -12.66
CA GLY A 124 -7.38 -13.28 -13.61
C GLY A 124 -7.36 -14.42 -14.55
#